data_ae904204998c099abb85aef4129d0092
#
_entry.id   ae904204998c099abb85aef4129d0092
#
_cell.length_a   1.000
_cell.length_b   1.000
_cell.length_c   1.000
_cell.angle_alpha   90.00
_cell.angle_beta   90.00
_cell.angle_gamma   90.00
#
_symmetry.space_group_name_H-M   'P 1'
#
loop_
_entity.id
_entity.type
_entity.pdbx_description
1 polymer ?
#
loop_
_entity_poly.entity_id
_entity_poly.type
_entity_poly.pdbx_seq_one_letter_code
_entity_poly.pdbx_strand_id
1 'polypeptide(L)'
;MLVIAALFGALLAFLEKVPCRSGAWNSYAKQFQDACYTDVYPLYYNEGLAAGKVPYTGHHVEYPVLIGAAMQAVAWLVRPIADPYTRGREFFDVTVILLVICAVAGVVATARAAGPGRRWQALLVALAPALVLSAFVNWDLIAMAFAALGLAAWATKRTVAAGVLFGLAVATKFYPLVLFGPLLLLCLRAGRMREFWVTFSSAAVAWLAVNVPVMIIAPVGWATFYEFSKTRPADWGSIWYFFEHLGVPVLGGTSVSGLNLLSAALFGAACVAITVLALAAPRRPRLPQLCFLVLAAFLMTNKVWSPQYVIWLVPLAVLARPRFWPYVLWQAAEVWYFFAIWGYLIFIYRNGAVITGYNGISSGWYFAALLARFLTVALLCGYVVRDVLRPGRDVVRADGADDPAGGVLAGAPDRFVLHLRRTAPAGVAVVSPQPDAP
;
A
#
# COMPACT_ATOMS: atom_id res chain seq x y z
N MET A 1 10.37 18.74 14.19
CA MET A 1 8.93 18.45 14.36
C MET A 1 8.51 17.14 13.68
N LEU A 2 8.64 16.94 12.35
CA LEU A 2 8.19 15.70 11.67
C LEU A 2 8.87 14.43 12.19
N VAL A 3 10.20 14.46 12.41
CA VAL A 3 10.93 13.33 12.98
C VAL A 3 10.44 13.00 14.40
N ILE A 4 10.21 14.01 15.22
CA ILE A 4 9.67 13.83 16.58
C ILE A 4 8.26 13.22 16.51
N ALA A 5 7.40 13.69 15.62
CA ALA A 5 6.07 13.12 15.43
C ALA A 5 6.13 11.66 14.94
N ALA A 6 7.05 11.33 14.02
CA ALA A 6 7.25 9.96 13.55
C ALA A 6 7.77 9.04 14.66
N LEU A 7 8.70 9.51 15.48
CA LEU A 7 9.20 8.77 16.65
C LEU A 7 8.10 8.60 17.72
N PHE A 8 7.26 9.61 17.92
CA PHE A 8 6.12 9.50 18.83
C PHE A 8 5.09 8.47 18.31
N GLY A 9 4.75 8.51 17.02
CA GLY A 9 3.89 7.48 16.40
C GLY A 9 4.49 6.07 16.52
N ALA A 10 5.80 5.92 16.31
CA ALA A 10 6.52 4.67 16.49
C ALA A 10 6.52 4.19 17.96
N LEU A 11 6.65 5.10 18.92
CA LEU A 11 6.53 4.79 20.35
C LEU A 11 5.13 4.23 20.66
N LEU A 12 4.08 4.88 20.18
CA LEU A 12 2.70 4.39 20.36
C LEU A 12 2.51 3.00 19.75
N ALA A 13 3.06 2.77 18.54
CA ALA A 13 3.05 1.48 17.87
C ALA A 13 3.81 0.40 18.66
N PHE A 14 4.91 0.76 19.30
CA PHE A 14 5.66 -0.18 20.17
C PHE A 14 4.89 -0.50 21.45
N LEU A 15 4.29 0.52 22.08
CA LEU A 15 3.48 0.33 23.30
C LEU A 15 2.30 -0.62 23.05
N GLU A 16 1.69 -0.57 21.89
CA GLU A 16 0.63 -1.50 21.49
C GLU A 16 1.14 -2.97 21.43
N LYS A 17 2.42 -3.21 21.12
CA LYS A 17 3.04 -4.56 21.09
C LYS A 17 3.53 -5.05 22.46
N VAL A 18 3.61 -4.20 23.48
CA VAL A 18 4.15 -4.56 24.81
C VAL A 18 3.44 -5.76 25.46
N PRO A 19 2.09 -5.91 25.42
CA PRO A 19 1.44 -7.09 26.00
C PRO A 19 1.95 -8.39 25.38
N CYS A 20 2.09 -8.43 24.07
CA CYS A 20 2.62 -9.59 23.34
C CYS A 20 4.09 -9.85 23.66
N ARG A 21 4.90 -8.79 23.63
CA ARG A 21 6.32 -8.86 23.99
C ARG A 21 6.54 -9.37 25.43
N SER A 22 5.58 -9.12 26.33
CA SER A 22 5.58 -9.59 27.72
C SER A 22 5.05 -11.01 27.89
N GLY A 23 4.71 -11.74 26.82
CA GLY A 23 4.35 -13.16 26.86
C GLY A 23 3.08 -13.55 26.10
N ALA A 24 2.24 -12.61 25.64
CA ALA A 24 1.01 -12.96 24.93
C ALA A 24 1.24 -13.61 23.56
N TRP A 25 2.42 -13.50 22.94
CA TRP A 25 2.78 -14.26 21.73
C TRP A 25 2.80 -15.78 21.95
N ASN A 26 2.99 -16.24 23.18
CA ASN A 26 2.97 -17.67 23.50
C ASN A 26 1.54 -18.24 23.55
N SER A 27 0.52 -17.39 23.41
CA SER A 27 -0.89 -17.77 23.36
C SER A 27 -1.53 -17.21 22.10
N TYR A 28 -1.97 -18.12 21.21
CA TYR A 28 -2.65 -17.75 19.97
C TYR A 28 -3.83 -16.80 20.18
N ALA A 29 -4.64 -17.06 21.21
CA ALA A 29 -5.81 -16.25 21.52
C ALA A 29 -5.46 -14.91 22.17
N LYS A 30 -4.48 -14.90 23.08
CA LYS A 30 -4.16 -13.71 23.86
C LYS A 30 -3.57 -12.59 23.02
N GLN A 31 -2.77 -12.91 22.00
CA GLN A 31 -2.24 -11.91 21.07
C GLN A 31 -3.34 -11.19 20.28
N PHE A 32 -4.44 -11.86 19.98
CA PHE A 32 -5.59 -11.25 19.32
C PHE A 32 -6.49 -10.50 20.31
N GLN A 33 -6.68 -11.02 21.53
CA GLN A 33 -7.43 -10.35 22.58
C GLN A 33 -6.80 -9.01 22.96
N ASP A 34 -5.48 -8.98 23.08
CA ASP A 34 -4.71 -7.78 23.43
C ASP A 34 -4.40 -6.93 22.19
N ALA A 35 -4.90 -7.33 20.99
CA ALA A 35 -4.71 -6.69 19.70
C ALA A 35 -3.24 -6.42 19.32
N CYS A 36 -2.29 -7.14 19.90
CA CYS A 36 -0.85 -6.92 19.76
C CYS A 36 -0.15 -7.91 18.82
N TYR A 37 -0.91 -8.54 17.91
CA TYR A 37 -0.40 -9.48 16.91
C TYR A 37 0.74 -8.88 16.05
N THR A 38 1.72 -9.71 15.73
CA THR A 38 2.79 -9.44 14.77
C THR A 38 3.19 -10.71 14.03
N ASP A 39 3.58 -10.59 12.77
CA ASP A 39 4.23 -11.66 12.00
C ASP A 39 5.71 -11.82 12.40
N VAL A 40 6.34 -10.75 12.90
CA VAL A 40 7.80 -10.69 13.10
C VAL A 40 8.29 -11.76 14.09
N TYR A 41 7.62 -11.89 15.24
CA TYR A 41 8.04 -12.83 16.27
C TYR A 41 7.82 -14.30 15.86
N PRO A 42 6.62 -14.74 15.42
CA PRO A 42 6.40 -16.14 15.05
C PRO A 42 7.20 -16.55 13.82
N LEU A 43 7.40 -15.66 12.83
CA LEU A 43 8.15 -15.99 11.63
C LEU A 43 9.67 -16.16 11.91
N TYR A 44 10.21 -15.59 13.00
CA TYR A 44 11.57 -15.90 13.42
C TYR A 44 11.78 -17.41 13.64
N TYR A 45 10.77 -18.10 14.16
CA TYR A 45 10.80 -19.54 14.39
C TYR A 45 10.32 -20.33 13.15
N ASN A 46 9.20 -19.94 12.60
CA ASN A 46 8.53 -20.67 11.51
C ASN A 46 9.36 -20.66 10.22
N GLU A 47 10.08 -19.55 9.93
CA GLU A 47 10.98 -19.45 8.77
C GLU A 47 12.39 -20.02 9.06
N GLY A 48 12.53 -20.72 10.19
CA GLY A 48 13.76 -21.44 10.54
C GLY A 48 14.96 -20.56 10.91
N LEU A 49 14.80 -19.24 11.05
CA LEU A 49 15.87 -18.30 11.41
C LEU A 49 16.45 -18.63 12.81
N ALA A 50 15.58 -19.00 13.75
CA ALA A 50 15.96 -19.42 15.08
C ALA A 50 16.88 -20.66 15.08
N ALA A 51 16.70 -21.54 14.10
CA ALA A 51 17.54 -22.73 13.88
C ALA A 51 18.78 -22.45 12.99
N GLY A 52 19.02 -21.19 12.63
CA GLY A 52 20.15 -20.78 11.81
C GLY A 52 20.00 -21.07 10.31
N LYS A 53 18.80 -21.40 9.84
CA LYS A 53 18.52 -21.54 8.41
C LYS A 53 18.61 -20.20 7.71
N VAL A 54 19.10 -20.22 6.46
CA VAL A 54 19.19 -19.02 5.62
C VAL A 54 17.98 -18.97 4.70
N PRO A 55 17.26 -17.83 4.62
CA PRO A 55 16.14 -17.66 3.70
C PRO A 55 16.48 -18.07 2.27
N TYR A 56 15.52 -18.69 1.60
CA TYR A 56 15.57 -19.21 0.21
C TYR A 56 16.44 -20.44 0.03
N THR A 57 17.62 -20.53 0.66
CA THR A 57 18.55 -21.67 0.49
C THR A 57 18.32 -22.78 1.51
N GLY A 58 18.19 -22.42 2.78
CA GLY A 58 17.98 -23.35 3.89
C GLY A 58 16.53 -23.54 4.27
N HIS A 59 15.65 -22.61 3.87
CA HIS A 59 14.22 -22.64 4.10
C HIS A 59 13.49 -21.78 3.04
N HIS A 60 12.30 -22.22 2.62
CA HIS A 60 11.48 -21.50 1.66
C HIS A 60 10.67 -20.41 2.37
N VAL A 61 10.89 -19.15 2.00
CA VAL A 61 10.28 -17.98 2.65
C VAL A 61 9.20 -17.37 1.74
N GLU A 62 8.05 -17.04 2.32
CA GLU A 62 6.90 -16.46 1.62
C GLU A 62 7.02 -14.96 1.35
N TYR A 63 8.24 -14.42 1.35
CA TYR A 63 8.51 -12.99 1.18
C TYR A 63 9.49 -12.73 0.04
N PRO A 64 9.43 -11.53 -0.61
CA PRO A 64 10.44 -11.14 -1.58
C PRO A 64 11.84 -11.02 -0.97
N VAL A 65 12.86 -11.10 -1.83
CA VAL A 65 14.26 -11.27 -1.44
C VAL A 65 14.78 -10.24 -0.44
N LEU A 66 14.40 -8.98 -0.57
CA LEU A 66 14.92 -7.94 0.33
C LEU A 66 14.34 -8.04 1.75
N ILE A 67 13.12 -8.59 1.91
CA ILE A 67 12.58 -8.91 3.25
C ILE A 67 13.35 -10.07 3.87
N GLY A 68 13.57 -11.16 3.14
CA GLY A 68 14.37 -12.28 3.65
C GLY A 68 15.78 -11.86 4.04
N ALA A 69 16.41 -10.96 3.26
CA ALA A 69 17.71 -10.39 3.60
C ALA A 69 17.66 -9.55 4.89
N ALA A 70 16.60 -8.74 5.08
CA ALA A 70 16.41 -7.97 6.31
C ALA A 70 16.19 -8.88 7.52
N MET A 71 15.35 -9.92 7.39
CA MET A 71 15.14 -10.95 8.42
C MET A 71 16.44 -11.63 8.79
N GLN A 72 17.23 -12.04 7.80
CA GLN A 72 18.54 -12.71 8.02
C GLN A 72 19.54 -11.79 8.71
N ALA A 73 19.62 -10.52 8.30
CA ALA A 73 20.53 -9.56 8.91
C ALA A 73 20.21 -9.38 10.41
N VAL A 74 18.94 -9.24 10.76
CA VAL A 74 18.51 -9.15 12.18
C VAL A 74 18.77 -10.46 12.91
N ALA A 75 18.51 -11.62 12.30
CA ALA A 75 18.77 -12.92 12.90
C ALA A 75 20.27 -13.11 13.24
N TRP A 76 21.18 -12.62 12.40
CA TRP A 76 22.61 -12.65 12.69
C TRP A 76 22.99 -11.78 13.89
N LEU A 77 22.39 -10.60 14.03
CA LEU A 77 22.65 -9.68 15.15
C LEU A 77 22.24 -10.29 16.50
N VAL A 78 21.13 -11.05 16.55
CA VAL A 78 20.63 -11.65 17.81
C VAL A 78 21.18 -13.06 18.06
N ARG A 79 21.90 -13.65 17.10
CA ARG A 79 22.46 -15.01 17.21
C ARG A 79 23.30 -15.29 18.47
N PRO A 80 24.09 -14.33 19.00
CA PRO A 80 24.91 -14.56 20.19
C PRO A 80 24.08 -14.78 21.47
N ILE A 81 22.78 -14.45 21.48
CA ILE A 81 21.91 -14.61 22.65
C ILE A 81 21.58 -16.08 22.83
N ALA A 82 21.96 -16.66 23.98
CA ALA A 82 21.85 -18.10 24.24
C ALA A 82 20.39 -18.56 24.43
N ASP A 83 19.63 -17.81 25.23
CA ASP A 83 18.23 -18.14 25.51
C ASP A 83 17.33 -17.93 24.29
N PRO A 84 16.66 -18.99 23.77
CA PRO A 84 15.83 -18.89 22.57
C PRO A 84 14.66 -17.91 22.71
N TYR A 85 14.03 -17.83 23.86
CA TYR A 85 12.89 -16.92 24.07
C TYR A 85 13.34 -15.45 24.06
N THR A 86 14.40 -15.13 24.78
CA THR A 86 15.03 -13.80 24.75
C THR A 86 15.48 -13.45 23.34
N ARG A 87 16.09 -14.39 22.61
CA ARG A 87 16.53 -14.20 21.24
C ARG A 87 15.38 -13.84 20.30
N GLY A 88 14.23 -14.48 20.42
CA GLY A 88 13.04 -14.13 19.63
C GLY A 88 12.49 -12.74 19.95
N ARG A 89 12.51 -12.34 21.22
CA ARG A 89 12.13 -10.99 21.65
C ARG A 89 13.09 -9.93 21.11
N GLU A 90 14.37 -10.15 21.20
CA GLU A 90 15.41 -9.25 20.68
C GLU A 90 15.36 -9.19 19.13
N PHE A 91 15.02 -10.29 18.46
CA PHE A 91 14.76 -10.26 17.02
C PHE A 91 13.62 -9.30 16.66
N PHE A 92 12.53 -9.30 17.44
CA PHE A 92 11.46 -8.33 17.29
C PHE A 92 11.95 -6.90 17.57
N ASP A 93 12.64 -6.66 18.69
CA ASP A 93 13.09 -5.32 19.11
C ASP A 93 14.06 -4.70 18.09
N VAL A 94 15.04 -5.47 17.58
CA VAL A 94 15.96 -5.01 16.54
C VAL A 94 15.23 -4.76 15.22
N THR A 95 14.26 -5.61 14.88
CA THR A 95 13.40 -5.37 13.71
C THR A 95 12.62 -4.07 13.87
N VAL A 96 12.06 -3.78 15.05
CA VAL A 96 11.36 -2.52 15.34
C VAL A 96 12.28 -1.32 15.09
N ILE A 97 13.54 -1.36 15.53
CA ILE A 97 14.51 -0.27 15.28
C ILE A 97 14.65 -0.02 13.77
N LEU A 98 14.81 -1.07 12.96
CA LEU A 98 14.88 -0.97 11.51
C LEU A 98 13.59 -0.34 10.93
N LEU A 99 12.43 -0.78 11.40
CA LEU A 99 11.13 -0.29 10.94
C LEU A 99 10.88 1.18 11.36
N VAL A 100 11.35 1.61 12.53
CA VAL A 100 11.31 3.01 12.97
C VAL A 100 12.14 3.90 12.05
N ILE A 101 13.35 3.47 11.67
CA ILE A 101 14.18 4.18 10.70
C ILE A 101 13.44 4.33 9.38
N CYS A 102 12.79 3.27 8.91
CA CYS A 102 11.98 3.28 7.68
C CYS A 102 10.77 4.21 7.80
N ALA A 103 10.06 4.21 8.94
CA ALA A 103 8.93 5.10 9.19
C ALA A 103 9.35 6.57 9.13
N VAL A 104 10.44 6.93 9.81
CA VAL A 104 11.00 8.30 9.78
C VAL A 104 11.40 8.68 8.36
N ALA A 105 12.11 7.80 7.64
CA ALA A 105 12.51 8.03 6.26
C ALA A 105 11.29 8.25 5.34
N GLY A 106 10.24 7.44 5.48
CA GLY A 106 9.00 7.56 4.72
C GLY A 106 8.25 8.88 4.99
N VAL A 107 8.15 9.29 6.25
CA VAL A 107 7.54 10.57 6.65
C VAL A 107 8.32 11.76 6.06
N VAL A 108 9.65 11.76 6.20
CA VAL A 108 10.51 12.83 5.66
C VAL A 108 10.45 12.86 4.13
N ALA A 109 10.44 11.70 3.49
CA ALA A 109 10.32 11.59 2.03
C ALA A 109 8.96 12.11 1.55
N THR A 110 7.87 11.77 2.24
CA THR A 110 6.51 12.28 1.94
C THR A 110 6.47 13.81 2.08
N ALA A 111 7.09 14.36 3.12
CA ALA A 111 7.19 15.80 3.29
C ALA A 111 7.95 16.51 2.15
N ARG A 112 9.01 15.88 1.65
CA ARG A 112 9.77 16.39 0.49
C ARG A 112 8.92 16.36 -0.79
N ALA A 113 8.20 15.26 -1.02
CA ALA A 113 7.32 15.12 -2.18
C ALA A 113 6.11 16.07 -2.13
N ALA A 114 5.62 16.43 -0.93
CA ALA A 114 4.54 17.41 -0.75
C ALA A 114 4.95 18.84 -1.16
N GLY A 115 6.25 19.14 -1.22
CA GLY A 115 6.78 20.45 -1.58
C GLY A 115 6.91 21.43 -0.41
N PRO A 116 7.61 22.56 -0.59
CA PRO A 116 8.03 23.46 0.50
C PRO A 116 6.89 23.95 1.39
N GLY A 117 5.84 24.51 0.87
CA GLY A 117 4.70 25.06 1.63
C GLY A 117 3.80 24.02 2.30
N ARG A 118 4.00 22.73 2.00
CA ARG A 118 3.06 21.65 2.37
C ARG A 118 3.71 20.52 3.19
N ARG A 119 4.96 20.67 3.60
CA ARG A 119 5.71 19.64 4.36
C ARG A 119 5.00 19.19 5.63
N TRP A 120 4.26 20.09 6.28
CA TRP A 120 3.48 19.81 7.48
C TRP A 120 2.39 18.73 7.27
N GLN A 121 1.93 18.52 6.03
CA GLN A 121 0.94 17.49 5.70
C GLN A 121 1.45 16.07 6.01
N ALA A 122 2.77 15.86 6.02
CA ALA A 122 3.37 14.60 6.44
C ALA A 122 3.14 14.27 7.93
N LEU A 123 2.64 15.21 8.76
CA LEU A 123 2.14 14.90 10.09
C LEU A 123 0.95 13.94 10.03
N LEU A 124 0.11 14.03 9.00
CA LEU A 124 -0.98 13.07 8.78
C LEU A 124 -0.46 11.65 8.52
N VAL A 125 0.76 11.50 7.98
CA VAL A 125 1.42 10.19 7.85
C VAL A 125 2.02 9.75 9.18
N ALA A 126 2.78 10.64 9.83
CA ALA A 126 3.49 10.33 11.08
C ALA A 126 2.56 9.91 12.22
N LEU A 127 1.36 10.49 12.26
CA LEU A 127 0.36 10.30 13.32
C LEU A 127 -0.90 9.58 12.82
N ALA A 128 -0.84 8.89 11.66
CA ALA A 128 -1.94 8.10 11.13
C ALA A 128 -2.28 6.94 12.09
N PRO A 129 -3.46 6.91 12.73
CA PRO A 129 -3.77 5.88 13.71
C PRO A 129 -3.67 4.46 13.14
N ALA A 130 -4.16 4.25 11.92
CA ALA A 130 -4.09 2.95 11.26
C ALA A 130 -2.65 2.53 10.92
N LEU A 131 -1.77 3.49 10.57
CA LEU A 131 -0.35 3.21 10.38
C LEU A 131 0.31 2.85 11.71
N VAL A 132 0.03 3.59 12.79
CA VAL A 132 0.55 3.30 14.13
C VAL A 132 0.20 1.88 14.56
N LEU A 133 -1.07 1.47 14.47
CA LEU A 133 -1.52 0.12 14.82
C LEU A 133 -0.89 -0.98 13.93
N SER A 134 -0.62 -0.67 12.66
CA SER A 134 -0.11 -1.64 11.68
C SER A 134 1.41 -1.65 11.54
N ALA A 135 2.13 -0.66 12.12
CA ALA A 135 3.55 -0.40 11.87
C ALA A 135 4.46 -1.62 12.08
N PHE A 136 4.21 -2.37 13.14
CA PHE A 136 5.05 -3.51 13.54
C PHE A 136 4.34 -4.85 13.41
N VAL A 137 3.29 -4.91 12.60
CA VAL A 137 2.64 -6.18 12.24
C VAL A 137 3.56 -6.98 11.31
N ASN A 138 4.23 -6.32 10.35
CA ASN A 138 5.07 -6.93 9.34
C ASN A 138 6.15 -5.93 8.88
N TRP A 139 6.97 -6.28 7.90
CA TRP A 139 8.05 -5.44 7.33
C TRP A 139 7.58 -4.41 6.30
N ASP A 140 6.31 -4.10 6.21
CA ASP A 140 5.72 -3.22 5.17
C ASP A 140 6.27 -1.80 5.15
N LEU A 141 6.75 -1.30 6.30
CA LEU A 141 7.41 0.01 6.40
C LEU A 141 8.67 0.13 5.55
N ILE A 142 9.38 -0.98 5.27
CA ILE A 142 10.57 -0.96 4.40
C ILE A 142 10.15 -0.62 2.96
N ALA A 143 9.11 -1.28 2.45
CA ALA A 143 8.61 -1.00 1.10
C ALA A 143 8.02 0.41 0.99
N MET A 144 7.28 0.85 2.01
CA MET A 144 6.72 2.21 2.09
C MET A 144 7.83 3.27 2.08
N ALA A 145 8.90 3.06 2.85
CA ALA A 145 10.04 3.98 2.90
C ALA A 145 10.71 4.11 1.53
N PHE A 146 11.03 3.00 0.87
CA PHE A 146 11.63 3.02 -0.47
C PHE A 146 10.70 3.66 -1.50
N ALA A 147 9.40 3.36 -1.48
CA ALA A 147 8.44 3.96 -2.40
C ALA A 147 8.31 5.48 -2.19
N ALA A 148 8.22 5.93 -0.93
CA ALA A 148 8.17 7.36 -0.59
C ALA A 148 9.47 8.10 -0.96
N LEU A 149 10.64 7.49 -0.69
CA LEU A 149 11.94 8.02 -1.12
C LEU A 149 12.04 8.08 -2.66
N GLY A 150 11.51 7.08 -3.37
CA GLY A 150 11.42 7.08 -4.83
C GLY A 150 10.59 8.25 -5.36
N LEU A 151 9.42 8.49 -4.76
CA LEU A 151 8.58 9.66 -5.09
C LEU A 151 9.29 10.99 -4.79
N ALA A 152 10.00 11.08 -3.66
CA ALA A 152 10.76 12.28 -3.31
C ALA A 152 11.95 12.53 -4.26
N ALA A 153 12.63 11.47 -4.69
CA ALA A 153 13.69 11.55 -5.69
C ALA A 153 13.14 11.98 -7.06
N TRP A 154 11.99 11.43 -7.47
CA TRP A 154 11.29 11.86 -8.68
C TRP A 154 10.87 13.33 -8.58
N ALA A 155 10.25 13.76 -7.47
CA ALA A 155 9.86 15.16 -7.23
C ALA A 155 11.04 16.13 -7.38
N THR A 156 12.26 15.70 -7.04
CA THR A 156 13.49 16.47 -7.20
C THR A 156 14.23 16.22 -8.54
N LYS A 157 13.54 15.62 -9.51
CA LYS A 157 14.05 15.35 -10.88
C LYS A 157 15.23 14.35 -10.92
N ARG A 158 15.47 13.58 -9.87
CA ARG A 158 16.53 12.57 -9.79
C ARG A 158 16.01 11.23 -10.30
N THR A 159 15.81 11.10 -11.61
CA THR A 159 15.13 9.96 -12.25
C THR A 159 15.82 8.62 -12.01
N VAL A 160 17.17 8.58 -12.06
CA VAL A 160 17.94 7.35 -11.77
C VAL A 160 17.75 6.92 -10.31
N ALA A 161 17.91 7.85 -9.36
CA ALA A 161 17.73 7.55 -7.94
C ALA A 161 16.28 7.13 -7.63
N ALA A 162 15.28 7.78 -8.27
CA ALA A 162 13.89 7.38 -8.17
C ALA A 162 13.69 5.93 -8.65
N GLY A 163 14.27 5.58 -9.79
CA GLY A 163 14.23 4.22 -10.32
C GLY A 163 14.85 3.20 -9.38
N VAL A 164 16.07 3.43 -8.91
CA VAL A 164 16.74 2.52 -7.96
C VAL A 164 15.87 2.29 -6.72
N LEU A 165 15.32 3.36 -6.12
CA LEU A 165 14.48 3.27 -4.93
C LEU A 165 13.16 2.54 -5.19
N PHE A 166 12.52 2.76 -6.34
CA PHE A 166 11.34 1.97 -6.73
C PHE A 166 11.69 0.50 -6.98
N GLY A 167 12.83 0.19 -7.60
CA GLY A 167 13.30 -1.17 -7.80
C GLY A 167 13.54 -1.91 -6.47
N LEU A 168 14.15 -1.25 -5.49
CA LEU A 168 14.30 -1.77 -4.13
C LEU A 168 12.94 -1.94 -3.43
N ALA A 169 12.01 -1.00 -3.62
CA ALA A 169 10.66 -1.13 -3.10
C ALA A 169 9.94 -2.37 -3.67
N VAL A 170 10.05 -2.65 -4.97
CA VAL A 170 9.50 -3.85 -5.61
C VAL A 170 10.20 -5.13 -5.12
N ALA A 171 11.51 -5.08 -4.86
CA ALA A 171 12.26 -6.20 -4.27
C ALA A 171 11.89 -6.48 -2.80
N THR A 172 11.22 -5.52 -2.15
CA THR A 172 10.70 -5.65 -0.77
C THR A 172 9.26 -6.15 -0.73
N LYS A 173 8.38 -5.57 -1.54
CA LYS A 173 6.95 -5.92 -1.69
C LYS A 173 6.54 -5.63 -3.14
N PHE A 174 5.63 -6.41 -3.71
CA PHE A 174 5.32 -6.31 -5.13
C PHE A 174 4.49 -5.07 -5.50
N TYR A 175 3.74 -4.47 -4.56
CA TYR A 175 2.83 -3.35 -4.84
C TYR A 175 3.47 -2.12 -5.51
N PRO A 176 4.74 -1.73 -5.26
CA PRO A 176 5.29 -0.54 -5.89
C PRO A 176 5.42 -0.66 -7.42
N LEU A 177 5.35 -1.88 -7.96
CA LEU A 177 5.35 -2.09 -9.42
C LEU A 177 4.17 -1.39 -10.10
N VAL A 178 2.99 -1.34 -9.46
CA VAL A 178 1.81 -0.68 -10.06
C VAL A 178 1.98 0.84 -10.20
N LEU A 179 2.92 1.45 -9.46
CA LEU A 179 3.18 2.90 -9.54
C LEU A 179 3.85 3.32 -10.87
N PHE A 180 4.45 2.38 -11.60
CA PHE A 180 5.00 2.66 -12.92
C PHE A 180 3.92 2.94 -13.97
N GLY A 181 2.69 2.43 -13.80
CA GLY A 181 1.55 2.77 -14.66
C GLY A 181 1.27 4.27 -14.69
N PRO A 182 1.00 4.93 -13.56
CA PRO A 182 0.90 6.39 -13.45
C PRO A 182 2.08 7.16 -14.05
N LEU A 183 3.31 6.72 -13.77
CA LEU A 183 4.51 7.36 -14.34
C LEU A 183 4.53 7.28 -15.86
N LEU A 184 4.23 6.10 -16.43
CA LEU A 184 4.14 5.90 -17.87
C LEU A 184 3.10 6.82 -18.50
N LEU A 185 1.89 6.83 -17.97
CA LEU A 185 0.77 7.62 -18.51
C LEU A 185 1.04 9.12 -18.49
N LEU A 186 1.60 9.62 -17.38
CA LEU A 186 1.91 11.04 -17.25
C LEU A 186 3.12 11.45 -18.09
N CYS A 187 4.14 10.59 -18.21
CA CYS A 187 5.27 10.80 -19.09
C CYS A 187 4.85 10.78 -20.58
N LEU A 188 3.96 9.86 -20.97
CA LEU A 188 3.36 9.83 -22.30
C LEU A 188 2.62 11.13 -22.59
N ARG A 189 1.73 11.55 -21.69
CA ARG A 189 0.95 12.79 -21.85
C ARG A 189 1.83 14.03 -21.94
N ALA A 190 2.92 14.09 -21.16
CA ALA A 190 3.85 15.22 -21.14
C ALA A 190 4.96 15.14 -22.21
N GLY A 191 5.06 14.05 -22.99
CA GLY A 191 6.16 13.82 -23.92
C GLY A 191 7.53 13.63 -23.23
N ARG A 192 7.54 13.05 -22.03
CA ARG A 192 8.72 12.82 -21.19
C ARG A 192 9.10 11.34 -21.11
N MET A 193 9.02 10.62 -22.23
CA MET A 193 9.25 9.17 -22.25
C MET A 193 10.69 8.78 -21.95
N ARG A 194 11.67 9.64 -22.24
CA ARG A 194 13.07 9.37 -21.87
C ARG A 194 13.23 9.22 -20.37
N GLU A 195 12.63 10.11 -19.59
CA GLU A 195 12.69 10.13 -18.13
C GLU A 195 11.97 8.92 -17.53
N PHE A 196 10.87 8.48 -18.16
CA PHE A 196 10.21 7.23 -17.80
C PHE A 196 11.16 6.04 -17.99
N TRP A 197 11.76 5.90 -19.18
CA TRP A 197 12.64 4.75 -19.47
C TRP A 197 13.89 4.75 -18.61
N VAL A 198 14.48 5.91 -18.32
CA VAL A 198 15.60 6.03 -17.37
C VAL A 198 15.19 5.50 -15.98
N THR A 199 14.04 5.93 -15.47
CA THR A 199 13.54 5.51 -14.17
C THR A 199 13.21 4.02 -14.16
N PHE A 200 12.51 3.52 -15.18
CA PHE A 200 12.12 2.13 -15.28
C PHE A 200 13.34 1.19 -15.42
N SER A 201 14.29 1.53 -16.29
CA SER A 201 15.53 0.73 -16.45
C SER A 201 16.37 0.71 -15.18
N SER A 202 16.49 1.86 -14.48
CA SER A 202 17.19 1.90 -13.19
C SER A 202 16.49 1.04 -12.12
N ALA A 203 15.16 0.99 -12.14
CA ALA A 203 14.39 0.13 -11.24
C ALA A 203 14.59 -1.36 -11.59
N ALA A 204 14.56 -1.70 -12.88
CA ALA A 204 14.80 -3.05 -13.34
C ALA A 204 16.19 -3.53 -12.94
N VAL A 205 17.21 -2.71 -13.14
CA VAL A 205 18.59 -3.02 -12.72
C VAL A 205 18.69 -3.24 -11.21
N ALA A 206 18.10 -2.35 -10.40
CA ALA A 206 18.12 -2.49 -8.95
C ALA A 206 17.38 -3.75 -8.49
N TRP A 207 16.22 -4.06 -9.08
CA TRP A 207 15.46 -5.27 -8.79
C TRP A 207 16.24 -6.54 -9.18
N LEU A 208 16.84 -6.55 -10.38
CA LEU A 208 17.66 -7.67 -10.86
C LEU A 208 18.90 -7.88 -9.98
N ALA A 209 19.58 -6.81 -9.57
CA ALA A 209 20.74 -6.90 -8.68
C ALA A 209 20.42 -7.59 -7.35
N VAL A 210 19.21 -7.40 -6.82
CA VAL A 210 18.73 -8.06 -5.59
C VAL A 210 18.28 -9.50 -5.86
N ASN A 211 17.54 -9.75 -6.94
CA ASN A 211 16.84 -11.01 -7.15
C ASN A 211 17.70 -12.07 -7.88
N VAL A 212 18.49 -11.67 -8.89
CA VAL A 212 19.25 -12.61 -9.73
C VAL A 212 20.20 -13.50 -8.93
N PRO A 213 20.96 -13.02 -7.94
CA PRO A 213 21.82 -13.89 -7.14
C PRO A 213 21.02 -15.02 -6.46
N VAL A 214 19.84 -14.68 -5.90
CA VAL A 214 18.99 -15.69 -5.24
C VAL A 214 18.30 -16.61 -6.25
N MET A 215 17.89 -16.08 -7.42
CA MET A 215 17.34 -16.89 -8.52
C MET A 215 18.34 -17.96 -9.01
N ILE A 216 19.64 -17.64 -9.05
CA ILE A 216 20.69 -18.57 -9.50
C ILE A 216 20.99 -19.61 -8.41
N ILE A 217 21.13 -19.17 -7.15
CA ILE A 217 21.58 -20.03 -6.04
C ILE A 217 20.43 -20.91 -5.52
N ALA A 218 19.21 -20.36 -5.46
CA ALA A 218 18.04 -20.97 -4.85
C ALA A 218 16.75 -20.72 -5.67
N PRO A 219 16.64 -21.23 -6.90
CA PRO A 219 15.51 -20.92 -7.79
C PRO A 219 14.15 -21.30 -7.20
N VAL A 220 14.06 -22.46 -6.54
CA VAL A 220 12.83 -22.94 -5.91
C VAL A 220 12.44 -22.05 -4.71
N GLY A 221 13.42 -21.73 -3.84
CA GLY A 221 13.18 -20.84 -2.70
C GLY A 221 12.76 -19.45 -3.15
N TRP A 222 13.37 -18.91 -4.22
CA TRP A 222 12.97 -17.64 -4.81
C TRP A 222 11.54 -17.68 -5.38
N ALA A 223 11.15 -18.77 -6.03
CA ALA A 223 9.84 -18.92 -6.64
C ALA A 223 8.71 -19.06 -5.59
N THR A 224 9.01 -19.47 -4.35
CA THR A 224 8.05 -19.74 -3.29
C THR A 224 7.10 -18.57 -3.03
N PHE A 225 7.60 -17.33 -3.00
CA PHE A 225 6.77 -16.14 -2.84
C PHE A 225 5.69 -16.02 -3.92
N TYR A 226 6.04 -16.28 -5.17
CA TYR A 226 5.10 -16.18 -6.31
C TYR A 226 4.08 -17.31 -6.31
N GLU A 227 4.51 -18.54 -6.03
CA GLU A 227 3.63 -19.71 -5.94
C GLU A 227 2.67 -19.57 -4.75
N PHE A 228 3.15 -19.16 -3.60
CA PHE A 228 2.30 -18.87 -2.45
C PHE A 228 1.25 -17.79 -2.77
N SER A 229 1.67 -16.68 -3.39
CA SER A 229 0.76 -15.61 -3.78
C SER A 229 -0.29 -16.07 -4.80
N LYS A 230 0.06 -17.00 -5.69
CA LYS A 230 -0.82 -17.56 -6.71
C LYS A 230 -1.82 -18.55 -6.13
N THR A 231 -1.39 -19.39 -5.18
CA THR A 231 -2.18 -20.53 -4.69
C THR A 231 -3.03 -20.22 -3.46
N ARG A 232 -2.73 -19.16 -2.70
CA ARG A 232 -3.51 -18.81 -1.50
C ARG A 232 -4.96 -18.42 -1.84
N PRO A 233 -5.95 -18.81 -1.01
CA PRO A 233 -7.34 -18.43 -1.17
C PRO A 233 -7.59 -16.95 -0.87
N ALA A 234 -8.87 -16.55 -0.87
CA ALA A 234 -9.31 -15.24 -0.40
C ALA A 234 -8.90 -15.04 1.07
N ASP A 235 -8.25 -13.91 1.33
CA ASP A 235 -7.86 -13.50 2.69
C ASP A 235 -9.05 -12.84 3.40
N TRP A 236 -9.09 -12.97 4.72
CA TRP A 236 -10.16 -12.38 5.54
C TRP A 236 -10.43 -10.92 5.24
N GLY A 237 -9.40 -10.12 4.94
CA GLY A 237 -9.53 -8.70 4.63
C GLY A 237 -9.98 -8.37 3.22
N SER A 238 -10.25 -9.33 2.36
CA SER A 238 -10.70 -9.13 0.99
C SER A 238 -12.23 -9.06 0.87
N ILE A 239 -12.71 -8.33 -0.14
CA ILE A 239 -14.14 -8.33 -0.47
C ILE A 239 -14.63 -9.72 -0.91
N TRP A 240 -13.73 -10.56 -1.44
CA TRP A 240 -14.03 -11.91 -1.87
C TRP A 240 -14.40 -12.81 -0.71
N TYR A 241 -13.73 -12.70 0.42
CA TYR A 241 -14.07 -13.42 1.64
C TYR A 241 -15.47 -13.06 2.16
N PHE A 242 -15.87 -11.78 2.02
CA PHE A 242 -17.24 -11.36 2.34
C PHE A 242 -18.29 -12.07 1.46
N PHE A 243 -18.07 -12.14 0.14
CA PHE A 243 -18.97 -12.82 -0.76
C PHE A 243 -19.00 -14.33 -0.53
N GLU A 244 -17.87 -14.96 -0.25
CA GLU A 244 -17.81 -16.38 0.13
C GLU A 244 -18.64 -16.65 1.38
N HIS A 245 -18.58 -15.79 2.39
CA HIS A 245 -19.38 -15.92 3.62
C HIS A 245 -20.87 -15.78 3.37
N LEU A 246 -21.28 -14.97 2.40
CA LEU A 246 -22.70 -14.85 2.01
C LEU A 246 -23.17 -16.02 1.15
N GLY A 247 -22.33 -16.99 0.84
CA GLY A 247 -22.67 -18.10 -0.06
C GLY A 247 -22.90 -17.67 -1.51
N VAL A 248 -22.44 -16.46 -1.88
CA VAL A 248 -22.54 -15.96 -3.26
C VAL A 248 -21.43 -16.62 -4.08
N PRO A 249 -21.75 -17.48 -5.05
CA PRO A 249 -20.73 -18.07 -5.91
C PRO A 249 -20.10 -16.96 -6.77
N VAL A 250 -18.89 -16.57 -6.43
CA VAL A 250 -18.12 -15.61 -7.22
C VAL A 250 -17.68 -16.33 -8.50
N LEU A 251 -18.30 -15.98 -9.62
CA LEU A 251 -18.07 -16.43 -11.01
C LEU A 251 -17.31 -17.75 -11.15
N GLY A 252 -18.06 -18.86 -11.23
CA GLY A 252 -17.50 -20.17 -11.60
C GLY A 252 -17.00 -21.07 -10.47
N GLY A 253 -17.38 -20.79 -9.20
CA GLY A 253 -17.04 -21.63 -8.06
C GLY A 253 -15.79 -21.18 -7.30
N THR A 254 -15.53 -21.82 -6.19
CA THR A 254 -14.46 -21.52 -5.19
C THR A 254 -13.04 -21.82 -5.67
N SER A 255 -12.76 -21.87 -6.97
CA SER A 255 -11.41 -22.15 -7.44
C SER A 255 -10.50 -20.92 -7.31
N VAL A 256 -9.34 -21.11 -6.71
CA VAL A 256 -8.31 -20.06 -6.58
C VAL A 256 -7.91 -19.48 -7.95
N SER A 257 -7.90 -20.29 -9.00
CA SER A 257 -7.60 -19.85 -10.36
C SER A 257 -8.66 -18.91 -10.91
N GLY A 258 -9.95 -19.20 -10.70
CA GLY A 258 -11.05 -18.32 -11.09
C GLY A 258 -11.01 -16.99 -10.35
N LEU A 259 -10.72 -17.01 -9.04
CA LEU A 259 -10.54 -15.82 -8.23
C LEU A 259 -9.37 -14.96 -8.71
N ASN A 260 -8.23 -15.57 -9.05
CA ASN A 260 -7.08 -14.87 -9.61
C ASN A 260 -7.43 -14.17 -10.92
N LEU A 261 -8.14 -14.86 -11.83
CA LEU A 261 -8.57 -14.31 -13.12
C LEU A 261 -9.51 -13.12 -12.93
N LEU A 262 -10.52 -13.28 -12.06
CA LEU A 262 -11.50 -12.22 -11.78
C LEU A 262 -10.85 -11.00 -11.13
N SER A 263 -9.99 -11.18 -10.12
CA SER A 263 -9.22 -10.10 -9.49
C SER A 263 -8.36 -9.37 -10.52
N ALA A 264 -7.67 -10.11 -11.40
CA ALA A 264 -6.84 -9.53 -12.44
C ALA A 264 -7.69 -8.78 -13.50
N ALA A 265 -8.83 -9.32 -13.89
CA ALA A 265 -9.73 -8.67 -14.86
C ALA A 265 -10.31 -7.37 -14.32
N LEU A 266 -10.77 -7.36 -13.06
CA LEU A 266 -11.28 -6.14 -12.43
C LEU A 266 -10.19 -5.09 -12.20
N PHE A 267 -9.00 -5.51 -11.78
CA PHE A 267 -7.85 -4.60 -11.71
C PHE A 267 -7.47 -4.03 -13.08
N GLY A 268 -7.47 -4.87 -14.13
CA GLY A 268 -7.25 -4.45 -15.51
C GLY A 268 -8.28 -3.42 -15.97
N ALA A 269 -9.56 -3.65 -15.69
CA ALA A 269 -10.64 -2.71 -16.00
C ALA A 269 -10.44 -1.36 -15.27
N ALA A 270 -10.07 -1.40 -14.00
CA ALA A 270 -9.72 -0.20 -13.24
C ALA A 270 -8.50 0.54 -13.83
N CYS A 271 -7.46 -0.19 -14.26
CA CYS A 271 -6.31 0.40 -14.95
C CYS A 271 -6.70 1.08 -16.27
N VAL A 272 -7.62 0.47 -17.05
CA VAL A 272 -8.16 1.11 -18.26
C VAL A 272 -8.91 2.40 -17.91
N ALA A 273 -9.78 2.39 -16.90
CA ALA A 273 -10.50 3.58 -16.45
C ALA A 273 -9.55 4.70 -15.98
N ILE A 274 -8.51 4.33 -15.22
CA ILE A 274 -7.46 5.27 -14.76
C ILE A 274 -6.66 5.80 -15.96
N THR A 275 -6.40 4.99 -16.98
CA THR A 275 -5.72 5.42 -18.22
C THR A 275 -6.55 6.45 -18.97
N VAL A 276 -7.84 6.19 -19.14
CA VAL A 276 -8.77 7.16 -19.75
C VAL A 276 -8.80 8.44 -18.94
N LEU A 277 -8.92 8.36 -17.62
CA LEU A 277 -8.88 9.50 -16.71
C LEU A 277 -7.58 10.29 -16.86
N ALA A 278 -6.42 9.62 -16.88
CA ALA A 278 -5.11 10.25 -16.97
C ALA A 278 -4.91 11.01 -18.29
N LEU A 279 -5.40 10.44 -19.42
CA LEU A 279 -5.17 10.98 -20.75
C LEU A 279 -6.26 11.95 -21.20
N ALA A 280 -7.50 11.82 -20.71
CA ALA A 280 -8.64 12.65 -21.11
C ALA A 280 -9.01 13.77 -20.13
N ALA A 281 -8.44 13.80 -18.91
CA ALA A 281 -8.73 14.84 -17.93
C ALA A 281 -8.41 16.25 -18.47
N PRO A 282 -9.20 17.29 -18.10
CA PRO A 282 -9.01 18.67 -18.59
C PRO A 282 -7.63 19.25 -18.32
N ARG A 283 -7.02 18.86 -17.20
CA ARG A 283 -5.63 19.18 -16.85
C ARG A 283 -4.94 17.89 -16.45
N ARG A 284 -3.65 17.72 -16.79
CA ARG A 284 -2.87 16.54 -16.42
C ARG A 284 -3.02 16.27 -14.92
N PRO A 285 -3.45 15.06 -14.49
CA PRO A 285 -3.53 14.71 -13.08
C PRO A 285 -2.17 14.82 -12.40
N ARG A 286 -2.16 15.03 -11.09
CA ARG A 286 -0.93 14.96 -10.30
C ARG A 286 -0.49 13.51 -10.14
N LEU A 287 0.81 13.27 -10.13
CA LEU A 287 1.36 11.91 -9.97
C LEU A 287 0.81 11.18 -8.74
N PRO A 288 0.75 11.78 -7.54
CA PRO A 288 0.20 11.07 -6.37
C PRO A 288 -1.28 10.71 -6.49
N GLN A 289 -2.07 11.49 -7.26
CA GLN A 289 -3.49 11.19 -7.48
C GLN A 289 -3.66 9.85 -8.21
N LEU A 290 -2.91 9.65 -9.29
CA LEU A 290 -2.96 8.41 -10.06
C LEU A 290 -2.30 7.25 -9.30
N CYS A 291 -1.21 7.49 -8.58
CA CYS A 291 -0.58 6.47 -7.73
C CYS A 291 -1.54 5.98 -6.64
N PHE A 292 -2.27 6.88 -5.98
CA PHE A 292 -3.29 6.51 -5.01
C PHE A 292 -4.42 5.69 -5.64
N LEU A 293 -4.96 6.14 -6.79
CA LEU A 293 -6.06 5.45 -7.46
C LEU A 293 -5.67 4.04 -7.91
N VAL A 294 -4.49 3.85 -8.51
CA VAL A 294 -4.07 2.53 -8.98
C VAL A 294 -3.80 1.58 -7.84
N LEU A 295 -3.19 2.05 -6.74
CA LEU A 295 -2.93 1.21 -5.57
C LEU A 295 -4.23 0.88 -4.81
N ALA A 296 -5.14 1.84 -4.66
CA ALA A 296 -6.46 1.60 -4.07
C ALA A 296 -7.25 0.57 -4.91
N ALA A 297 -7.27 0.72 -6.23
CA ALA A 297 -7.90 -0.24 -7.14
C ALA A 297 -7.28 -1.63 -7.00
N PHE A 298 -5.95 -1.73 -6.93
CA PHE A 298 -5.24 -2.99 -6.69
C PHE A 298 -5.71 -3.65 -5.39
N LEU A 299 -5.74 -2.93 -4.27
CA LEU A 299 -6.16 -3.48 -2.99
C LEU A 299 -7.63 -3.89 -2.97
N MET A 300 -8.51 -3.06 -3.54
CA MET A 300 -9.96 -3.31 -3.56
C MET A 300 -10.37 -4.50 -4.43
N THR A 301 -9.59 -4.82 -5.46
CA THR A 301 -9.85 -5.94 -6.36
C THR A 301 -9.05 -7.20 -6.02
N ASN A 302 -8.02 -7.08 -5.18
CA ASN A 302 -7.14 -8.19 -4.83
C ASN A 302 -7.85 -9.19 -3.88
N LYS A 303 -7.46 -10.45 -3.97
CA LYS A 303 -7.89 -11.50 -3.05
C LYS A 303 -7.24 -11.42 -1.66
N VAL A 304 -6.27 -10.51 -1.47
CA VAL A 304 -5.56 -10.29 -0.21
C VAL A 304 -5.52 -8.81 0.10
N TRP A 305 -6.07 -8.44 1.25
CA TRP A 305 -5.98 -7.09 1.78
C TRP A 305 -5.81 -7.11 3.30
N SER A 306 -4.62 -7.48 3.74
CA SER A 306 -4.25 -7.57 5.16
C SER A 306 -4.29 -6.20 5.87
N PRO A 307 -4.45 -6.14 7.20
CA PRO A 307 -4.57 -4.87 7.95
C PRO A 307 -3.41 -3.91 7.69
N GLN A 308 -2.18 -4.42 7.65
CA GLN A 308 -0.96 -3.62 7.47
C GLN A 308 -0.81 -3.00 6.07
N TYR A 309 -1.62 -3.39 5.07
CA TYR A 309 -1.53 -2.78 3.74
C TYR A 309 -2.02 -1.32 3.70
N VAL A 310 -2.68 -0.86 4.76
CA VAL A 310 -2.99 0.57 4.96
C VAL A 310 -1.73 1.44 4.91
N ILE A 311 -0.57 0.91 5.37
CA ILE A 311 0.74 1.57 5.34
C ILE A 311 1.11 2.04 3.93
N TRP A 312 0.74 1.28 2.90
CA TRP A 312 1.05 1.61 1.51
C TRP A 312 0.23 2.80 0.98
N LEU A 313 -1.03 2.90 1.43
CA LEU A 313 -1.95 3.95 0.98
C LEU A 313 -1.74 5.28 1.70
N VAL A 314 -1.34 5.27 2.98
CA VAL A 314 -1.29 6.48 3.82
C VAL A 314 -0.47 7.61 3.20
N PRO A 315 0.79 7.43 2.77
CA PRO A 315 1.57 8.51 2.15
C PRO A 315 0.94 9.01 0.85
N LEU A 316 0.40 8.09 0.03
CA LEU A 316 -0.22 8.42 -1.24
C LEU A 316 -1.54 9.19 -1.05
N ALA A 317 -2.37 8.80 -0.09
CA ALA A 317 -3.63 9.50 0.23
C ALA A 317 -3.36 10.95 0.66
N VAL A 318 -2.35 11.16 1.52
CA VAL A 318 -1.93 12.49 1.97
C VAL A 318 -1.42 13.34 0.81
N LEU A 319 -0.58 12.79 -0.08
CA LEU A 319 -0.09 13.51 -1.25
C LEU A 319 -1.16 13.74 -2.31
N ALA A 320 -2.07 12.77 -2.49
CA ALA A 320 -3.15 12.88 -3.48
C ALA A 320 -4.21 13.90 -3.07
N ARG A 321 -4.61 13.89 -1.80
CA ARG A 321 -5.70 14.75 -1.31
C ARG A 321 -5.59 15.05 0.19
N PRO A 322 -4.82 16.06 0.59
CA PRO A 322 -4.57 16.41 1.99
C PRO A 322 -5.78 17.16 2.61
N ARG A 323 -6.93 16.52 2.68
CA ARG A 323 -8.13 17.04 3.35
C ARG A 323 -8.42 16.25 4.61
N PHE A 324 -8.51 16.94 5.75
CA PHE A 324 -8.58 16.36 7.08
C PHE A 324 -9.76 15.41 7.27
N TRP A 325 -11.01 15.88 7.08
CA TRP A 325 -12.20 15.08 7.43
C TRP A 325 -12.37 13.77 6.65
N PRO A 326 -12.24 13.73 5.30
CA PRO A 326 -12.29 12.46 4.59
C PRO A 326 -11.15 11.52 4.96
N TYR A 327 -9.97 12.07 5.29
CA TYR A 327 -8.84 11.29 5.76
C TYR A 327 -9.12 10.67 7.12
N VAL A 328 -9.62 11.44 8.10
CA VAL A 328 -9.96 10.97 9.44
C VAL A 328 -11.06 9.91 9.39
N LEU A 329 -12.08 10.10 8.55
CA LEU A 329 -13.14 9.09 8.36
C LEU A 329 -12.58 7.76 7.89
N TRP A 330 -11.66 7.77 6.92
CA TRP A 330 -10.97 6.58 6.47
C TRP A 330 -10.10 5.96 7.56
N GLN A 331 -9.32 6.77 8.28
CA GLN A 331 -8.50 6.28 9.39
C GLN A 331 -9.35 5.62 10.50
N ALA A 332 -10.51 6.19 10.81
CA ALA A 332 -11.44 5.60 11.79
C ALA A 332 -11.96 4.22 11.32
N ALA A 333 -12.29 4.07 10.03
CA ALA A 333 -12.71 2.80 9.47
C ALA A 333 -11.59 1.75 9.49
N GLU A 334 -10.34 2.15 9.19
CA GLU A 334 -9.17 1.26 9.27
C GLU A 334 -8.86 0.83 10.71
N VAL A 335 -8.99 1.75 11.69
CA VAL A 335 -8.86 1.44 13.12
C VAL A 335 -9.94 0.45 13.57
N TRP A 336 -11.20 0.69 13.17
CA TRP A 336 -12.29 -0.24 13.46
C TRP A 336 -12.01 -1.61 12.87
N TYR A 337 -11.59 -1.67 11.60
CA TYR A 337 -11.23 -2.92 10.95
C TYR A 337 -10.05 -3.64 11.65
N PHE A 338 -9.03 -2.90 12.09
CA PHE A 338 -7.88 -3.46 12.80
C PHE A 338 -8.30 -4.24 14.06
N PHE A 339 -9.14 -3.66 14.90
CA PHE A 339 -9.64 -4.36 16.08
C PHE A 339 -10.66 -5.46 15.73
N ALA A 340 -11.46 -5.24 14.69
CA ALA A 340 -12.48 -6.19 14.26
C ALA A 340 -11.86 -7.49 13.73
N ILE A 341 -10.77 -7.46 12.98
CA ILE A 341 -10.14 -8.68 12.46
C ILE A 341 -9.63 -9.57 13.60
N TRP A 342 -8.98 -9.00 14.61
CA TRP A 342 -8.48 -9.79 15.72
C TRP A 342 -9.62 -10.40 16.55
N GLY A 343 -10.65 -9.63 16.84
CA GLY A 343 -11.86 -10.14 17.51
C GLY A 343 -12.58 -11.22 16.70
N TYR A 344 -12.63 -11.10 15.38
CA TYR A 344 -13.23 -12.09 14.50
C TYR A 344 -12.39 -13.38 14.44
N LEU A 345 -11.06 -13.29 14.41
CA LEU A 345 -10.18 -14.46 14.45
C LEU A 345 -10.39 -15.26 15.74
N ILE A 346 -10.58 -14.61 16.89
CA ILE A 346 -10.97 -15.30 18.14
C ILE A 346 -12.30 -16.02 17.97
N PHE A 347 -13.29 -15.36 17.33
CA PHE A 347 -14.62 -15.93 17.15
C PHE A 347 -14.60 -17.18 16.27
N ILE A 348 -13.88 -17.19 15.14
CA ILE A 348 -13.84 -18.34 14.21
C ILE A 348 -12.96 -19.49 14.70
N TYR A 349 -11.86 -19.20 15.40
CA TYR A 349 -10.95 -20.24 15.91
C TYR A 349 -11.36 -20.79 17.29
N ARG A 350 -12.52 -20.40 17.75
CA ARG A 350 -13.06 -20.77 19.06
C ARG A 350 -13.42 -22.25 19.21
N ASN A 351 -13.29 -23.09 18.20
CA ASN A 351 -13.71 -24.50 18.17
C ASN A 351 -13.39 -25.26 19.49
N GLY A 352 -14.22 -25.07 20.56
CA GLY A 352 -14.21 -25.82 21.81
C GLY A 352 -13.23 -25.38 22.87
N ALA A 353 -12.27 -24.51 22.63
CA ALA A 353 -11.38 -23.99 23.66
C ALA A 353 -12.05 -22.81 24.39
N VAL A 354 -12.27 -22.95 25.69
CA VAL A 354 -12.69 -21.84 26.56
C VAL A 354 -11.52 -20.87 26.69
N ILE A 355 -11.46 -19.90 25.79
CA ILE A 355 -10.57 -18.76 25.95
C ILE A 355 -11.23 -17.86 26.96
N THR A 356 -10.61 -17.69 28.09
CA THR A 356 -11.02 -16.97 29.28
C THR A 356 -11.80 -15.67 28.93
N GLY A 357 -13.13 -15.72 29.09
CA GLY A 357 -14.00 -14.53 29.22
C GLY A 357 -14.31 -13.72 27.96
N TYR A 358 -13.47 -13.70 26.92
CA TYR A 358 -13.72 -12.94 25.69
C TYR A 358 -13.98 -13.87 24.49
N ASN A 359 -15.18 -13.76 23.93
CA ASN A 359 -15.64 -14.63 22.85
C ASN A 359 -15.38 -14.13 21.42
N GLY A 360 -14.65 -13.03 21.28
CA GLY A 360 -14.47 -12.37 20.00
C GLY A 360 -15.72 -11.59 19.57
N ILE A 361 -15.75 -11.17 18.31
CA ILE A 361 -16.88 -10.46 17.70
C ILE A 361 -17.53 -11.31 16.61
N SER A 362 -18.86 -11.19 16.47
CA SER A 362 -19.61 -11.93 15.44
C SER A 362 -19.26 -11.49 14.02
N SER A 363 -19.53 -12.38 13.04
CA SER A 363 -19.34 -12.11 11.62
C SER A 363 -19.98 -10.80 11.16
N GLY A 364 -21.18 -10.44 11.66
CA GLY A 364 -21.87 -9.21 11.27
C GLY A 364 -21.08 -7.95 11.61
N TRP A 365 -20.52 -7.86 12.82
CA TRP A 365 -19.68 -6.72 13.23
C TRP A 365 -18.37 -6.67 12.45
N TYR A 366 -17.77 -7.83 12.20
CA TYR A 366 -16.55 -7.92 11.38
C TYR A 366 -16.79 -7.43 9.95
N PHE A 367 -17.84 -7.93 9.28
CA PHE A 367 -18.15 -7.53 7.91
C PHE A 367 -18.62 -6.08 7.80
N ALA A 368 -19.26 -5.53 8.84
CA ALA A 368 -19.55 -4.10 8.89
C ALA A 368 -18.26 -3.26 8.87
N ALA A 369 -17.24 -3.66 9.66
CA ALA A 369 -15.94 -2.99 9.66
C ALA A 369 -15.19 -3.15 8.33
N LEU A 370 -15.21 -4.36 7.73
CA LEU A 370 -14.64 -4.63 6.41
C LEU A 370 -15.28 -3.74 5.33
N LEU A 371 -16.60 -3.64 5.30
CA LEU A 371 -17.32 -2.80 4.35
C LEU A 371 -17.06 -1.31 4.60
N ALA A 372 -16.99 -0.86 5.87
CA ALA A 372 -16.64 0.52 6.20
C ALA A 372 -15.25 0.90 5.66
N ARG A 373 -14.25 0.01 5.84
CA ARG A 373 -12.90 0.15 5.25
C ARG A 373 -12.98 0.29 3.74
N PHE A 374 -13.68 -0.62 3.06
CA PHE A 374 -13.83 -0.64 1.61
C PHE A 374 -14.51 0.63 1.09
N LEU A 375 -15.63 1.02 1.70
CA LEU A 375 -16.42 2.19 1.30
C LEU A 375 -15.69 3.50 1.51
N THR A 376 -14.91 3.64 2.60
CA THR A 376 -14.14 4.86 2.85
C THR A 376 -12.97 5.02 1.88
N VAL A 377 -12.30 3.94 1.47
CA VAL A 377 -11.30 3.97 0.39
C VAL A 377 -11.96 4.31 -0.94
N ALA A 378 -13.12 3.70 -1.27
CA ALA A 378 -13.89 4.03 -2.48
C ALA A 378 -14.31 5.52 -2.50
N LEU A 379 -14.74 6.05 -1.37
CA LEU A 379 -15.08 7.47 -1.21
C LEU A 379 -13.89 8.37 -1.46
N LEU A 380 -12.71 8.04 -0.92
CA LEU A 380 -11.47 8.77 -1.20
C LEU A 380 -11.13 8.73 -2.69
N CYS A 381 -11.25 7.56 -3.35
CA CYS A 381 -11.07 7.45 -4.80
C CYS A 381 -12.04 8.37 -5.56
N GLY A 382 -13.32 8.37 -5.20
CA GLY A 382 -14.32 9.26 -5.78
C GLY A 382 -13.97 10.75 -5.63
N TYR A 383 -13.47 11.15 -4.46
CA TYR A 383 -12.99 12.52 -4.27
C TYR A 383 -11.76 12.85 -5.11
N VAL A 384 -10.78 11.93 -5.23
CA VAL A 384 -9.60 12.14 -6.07
C VAL A 384 -10.00 12.23 -7.55
N VAL A 385 -10.86 11.35 -8.04
CA VAL A 385 -11.40 11.41 -9.42
C VAL A 385 -12.11 12.75 -9.66
N ARG A 386 -12.96 13.20 -8.72
CA ARG A 386 -13.62 14.50 -8.81
C ARG A 386 -12.62 15.66 -8.91
N ASP A 387 -11.56 15.64 -8.07
CA ASP A 387 -10.55 16.69 -8.06
C ASP A 387 -9.70 16.68 -9.36
N VAL A 388 -9.52 15.51 -9.99
CA VAL A 388 -8.90 15.36 -11.32
C VAL A 388 -9.80 15.93 -12.44
N LEU A 389 -11.10 15.61 -12.40
CA LEU A 389 -12.06 16.09 -13.41
C LEU A 389 -12.42 17.57 -13.22
N ARG A 390 -12.27 18.10 -12.03
CA ARG A 390 -12.53 19.51 -11.67
C ARG A 390 -11.30 20.12 -10.99
N PRO A 391 -10.24 20.47 -11.74
CA PRO A 391 -8.94 20.90 -11.18
C PRO A 391 -9.01 22.08 -10.22
N GLY A 392 -10.02 22.94 -10.33
CA GLY A 392 -10.27 24.04 -9.40
C GLY A 392 -10.69 23.59 -7.98
N ARG A 393 -11.03 22.30 -7.79
CA ARG A 393 -11.34 21.72 -6.47
C ARG A 393 -10.13 21.04 -5.81
N ASP A 394 -9.04 20.86 -6.55
CA ASP A 394 -7.81 20.27 -6.02
C ASP A 394 -7.11 21.27 -5.09
N VAL A 395 -7.11 20.97 -3.81
CA VAL A 395 -6.51 21.82 -2.76
C VAL A 395 -5.02 22.05 -2.93
N VAL A 396 -4.31 21.17 -3.63
CA VAL A 396 -2.88 21.33 -3.88
C VAL A 396 -2.67 22.40 -4.96
N ARG A 397 -3.58 22.48 -5.93
CA ARG A 397 -3.55 23.45 -7.01
C ARG A 397 -4.15 24.81 -6.65
N ALA A 398 -4.99 24.85 -5.62
CA ALA A 398 -5.59 26.10 -5.15
C ALA A 398 -4.55 27.14 -4.73
N ASP A 399 -3.36 26.71 -4.26
CA ASP A 399 -2.26 27.59 -3.88
C ASP A 399 -1.30 27.91 -5.07
N GLY A 400 -1.72 27.68 -6.31
CA GLY A 400 -0.92 27.96 -7.50
C GLY A 400 0.11 26.88 -7.87
N ALA A 401 0.27 25.83 -7.06
CA ALA A 401 1.16 24.72 -7.40
C ALA A 401 0.60 23.88 -8.55
N ASP A 402 1.45 23.40 -9.46
CA ASP A 402 1.03 22.44 -10.49
C ASP A 402 1.00 21.01 -9.93
N ASP A 403 2.16 20.43 -9.71
CA ASP A 403 2.34 19.13 -9.07
C ASP A 403 3.67 19.12 -8.29
N PRO A 404 3.65 19.33 -6.96
CA PRO A 404 4.88 19.31 -6.17
C PRO A 404 5.66 17.99 -6.25
N ALA A 405 4.95 16.86 -6.45
CA ALA A 405 5.54 15.54 -6.63
C ALA A 405 5.81 15.21 -8.11
N GLY A 406 5.46 16.08 -9.04
CA GLY A 406 5.53 15.82 -10.47
C GLY A 406 6.95 15.75 -11.04
N GLY A 407 7.92 16.37 -10.38
CA GLY A 407 9.32 16.34 -10.82
C GLY A 407 9.51 16.93 -12.22
N VAL A 408 9.92 16.09 -13.17
CA VAL A 408 10.11 16.50 -14.60
C VAL A 408 8.79 16.78 -15.33
N LEU A 409 7.66 16.36 -14.75
CA LEU A 409 6.32 16.61 -15.29
C LEU A 409 5.78 17.99 -14.90
N ALA A 410 6.24 18.54 -13.77
CA ALA A 410 5.74 19.83 -13.29
C ALA A 410 6.04 20.94 -14.30
N GLY A 411 5.00 21.68 -14.72
CA GLY A 411 5.10 22.74 -15.72
C GLY A 411 5.35 22.27 -17.16
N ALA A 412 5.48 20.97 -17.43
CA ALA A 412 5.64 20.46 -18.79
C ALA A 412 4.32 20.63 -19.58
N PRO A 413 4.36 20.93 -20.89
CA PRO A 413 3.15 20.97 -21.71
C PRO A 413 2.56 19.58 -21.91
N ASP A 414 1.25 19.50 -22.13
CA ASP A 414 0.61 18.26 -22.58
C ASP A 414 0.83 18.08 -24.08
N ARG A 415 1.43 16.95 -24.50
CA ARG A 415 1.66 16.60 -25.91
C ARG A 415 0.67 15.56 -26.43
N PHE A 416 0.19 14.71 -25.57
CA PHE A 416 -0.78 13.68 -25.91
C PHE A 416 -1.99 13.79 -24.99
N VAL A 417 -3.16 14.15 -25.56
CA VAL A 417 -4.44 14.24 -24.84
C VAL A 417 -5.48 13.46 -25.62
N LEU A 418 -6.19 12.57 -24.93
CA LEU A 418 -7.30 11.83 -25.51
C LEU A 418 -8.55 12.71 -25.51
N HIS A 419 -9.02 13.10 -26.70
CA HIS A 419 -10.25 13.85 -26.85
C HIS A 419 -11.43 12.88 -26.96
N LEU A 420 -12.19 12.71 -25.90
CA LEU A 420 -13.46 12.00 -25.94
C LEU A 420 -14.47 12.91 -26.67
N ARG A 421 -14.94 12.53 -27.86
CA ARG A 421 -16.01 13.25 -28.56
C ARG A 421 -17.21 13.37 -27.62
N ARG A 422 -17.51 14.59 -27.18
CA ARG A 422 -18.85 14.89 -26.67
C ARG A 422 -19.77 14.80 -27.88
N THR A 423 -20.66 13.82 -27.94
CA THR A 423 -21.84 13.88 -28.80
C THR A 423 -22.58 15.15 -28.36
N ALA A 424 -22.54 16.19 -29.19
CA ALA A 424 -23.38 17.34 -28.98
C ALA A 424 -24.84 16.83 -28.98
N PRO A 425 -25.70 17.30 -28.08
CA PRO A 425 -27.12 17.00 -28.18
C PRO A 425 -27.58 17.50 -29.55
N ALA A 426 -28.17 16.61 -30.35
CA ALA A 426 -28.76 16.92 -31.62
C ALA A 426 -29.84 18.02 -31.43
N GLY A 427 -29.74 19.12 -32.13
CA GLY A 427 -30.86 19.98 -32.47
C GLY A 427 -31.22 21.08 -31.49
N VAL A 428 -30.54 22.22 -31.59
CA VAL A 428 -31.31 23.48 -31.65
C VAL A 428 -31.04 24.04 -33.06
N ALA A 429 -32.03 23.93 -33.93
CA ALA A 429 -32.05 24.63 -35.23
C ALA A 429 -32.02 26.13 -34.93
N VAL A 430 -30.93 26.77 -35.28
CA VAL A 430 -30.87 28.25 -35.33
C VAL A 430 -31.81 28.65 -36.46
N VAL A 431 -32.98 29.15 -36.08
CA VAL A 431 -33.87 29.86 -37.03
C VAL A 431 -33.14 31.17 -37.42
N SER A 432 -32.67 31.24 -38.65
CA SER A 432 -32.15 32.46 -39.23
C SER A 432 -33.24 33.51 -39.23
N PRO A 433 -32.96 34.79 -38.85
CA PRO A 433 -33.91 35.86 -39.06
C PRO A 433 -34.07 36.09 -40.60
N GLN A 434 -35.32 36.09 -41.06
CA GLN A 434 -35.64 36.57 -42.44
C GLN A 434 -35.26 38.04 -42.56
N PRO A 435 -34.65 38.47 -43.68
CA PRO A 435 -34.48 39.86 -43.97
C PRO A 435 -35.84 40.47 -44.33
N ASP A 436 -36.19 41.58 -43.67
CA ASP A 436 -37.32 42.41 -44.05
C ASP A 436 -37.21 42.87 -45.49
N ALA A 437 -38.25 42.61 -46.26
CA ALA A 437 -38.38 43.10 -47.61
C ALA A 437 -38.94 44.57 -47.61
N PRO A 438 -38.70 45.35 -48.66
CA PRO A 438 -38.78 46.82 -48.71
C PRO A 438 -40.13 47.46 -48.55
#